data_2703e5b7ae7a5e8510088ae44080004d
#
_entry.id   2703e5b7ae7a5e8510088ae44080004d
#
_cell.length_a   1.000
_cell.length_b   1.000
_cell.length_c   1.000
_cell.angle_alpha   90.00
_cell.angle_beta   90.00
_cell.angle_gamma   90.00
#
_symmetry.space_group_name_H-M   'P 1'
#
loop_
_entity.id
_entity.type
_entity.pdbx_description
1 polymer ?
#
loop_
_entity_poly.entity_id
_entity_poly.type
_entity_poly.pdbx_seq_one_letter_code
_entity_poly.pdbx_strand_id
1 'polypeptide(L)'
;EEVCLALEKAKAAGAYTVAVTGREENPIAALGDRVVAYGAECIWEAHLLVAYAFVLEFLRRVAPHPELERIAADLTKLPGVLARLVAGWEEKGRALGERASRWPFLYTVAAGPLKPLAYKEGIVTLLEFTWTHGSCLDAAEFRHGPLEVAEPGVPFLFLLGTDESRHTAQRALDFVRRHTDDVIVFDHREIGEGLHPWLAPMTLFVPLEWFCYYLSLHKDHNPDHRRYYGGLAEY
;
A
#
# COMPACT_ATOMS: atom_id res chain seq x y z
N GLU A 1 6.46 -20.99 6.61
CA GLU A 1 7.36 -22.06 6.11
C GLU A 1 8.39 -21.48 5.13
N GLU A 2 7.98 -20.82 4.05
CA GLU A 2 8.85 -20.25 3.00
C GLU A 2 9.90 -19.28 3.53
N VAL A 3 9.52 -18.39 4.45
CA VAL A 3 10.45 -17.43 5.08
C VAL A 3 11.52 -18.15 5.92
N CYS A 4 11.15 -19.23 6.62
CA CYS A 4 12.12 -20.03 7.39
C CYS A 4 13.14 -20.69 6.47
N LEU A 5 12.68 -21.30 5.37
CA LEU A 5 13.56 -21.88 4.35
C LEU A 5 14.49 -20.84 3.71
N ALA A 6 13.99 -19.63 3.46
CA ALA A 6 14.79 -18.53 2.92
C ALA A 6 15.89 -18.10 3.92
N LEU A 7 15.55 -17.98 5.21
CA LEU A 7 16.52 -17.66 6.27
C LEU A 7 17.58 -18.74 6.41
N GLU A 8 17.21 -20.02 6.41
CA GLU A 8 18.15 -21.14 6.47
C GLU A 8 19.14 -21.12 5.29
N LYS A 9 18.64 -20.90 4.08
CA LYS A 9 19.48 -20.76 2.88
C LYS A 9 20.44 -19.57 2.97
N ALA A 10 19.95 -18.41 3.43
CA ALA A 10 20.77 -17.23 3.59
C ALA A 10 21.89 -17.46 4.62
N LYS A 11 21.60 -18.09 5.76
CA LYS A 11 22.60 -18.45 6.77
C LYS A 11 23.61 -19.47 6.26
N ALA A 12 23.15 -20.49 5.54
CA ALA A 12 24.04 -21.48 4.91
C ALA A 12 25.00 -20.84 3.89
N ALA A 13 24.59 -19.75 3.26
CA ALA A 13 25.44 -18.96 2.37
C ALA A 13 26.34 -17.93 3.11
N GLY A 14 26.34 -17.92 4.43
CA GLY A 14 27.17 -17.03 5.26
C GLY A 14 26.62 -15.61 5.43
N ALA A 15 25.35 -15.36 5.08
CA ALA A 15 24.72 -14.06 5.28
C ALA A 15 24.35 -13.82 6.75
N TYR A 16 24.58 -12.60 7.24
CA TYR A 16 24.01 -12.14 8.51
C TYR A 16 22.53 -11.83 8.31
N THR A 17 21.66 -12.42 9.12
CA THR A 17 20.21 -12.36 8.92
C THR A 17 19.53 -11.54 10.01
N VAL A 18 18.59 -10.68 9.58
CA VAL A 18 17.72 -9.91 10.47
C VAL A 18 16.27 -10.35 10.25
N ALA A 19 15.68 -10.97 11.26
CA ALA A 19 14.29 -11.37 11.24
C ALA A 19 13.39 -10.22 11.71
N VAL A 20 12.55 -9.71 10.82
CA VAL A 20 11.49 -8.74 11.15
C VAL A 20 10.19 -9.52 11.30
N THR A 21 9.56 -9.46 12.48
CA THR A 21 8.42 -10.31 12.81
C THR A 21 7.52 -9.69 13.88
N GLY A 22 6.27 -10.16 13.96
CA GLY A 22 5.29 -9.61 14.90
C GLY A 22 5.60 -9.89 16.38
N ARG A 23 6.30 -11.00 16.69
CA ARG A 23 6.58 -11.45 18.05
C ARG A 23 8.01 -11.95 18.17
N GLU A 24 8.57 -11.91 19.38
CA GLU A 24 9.94 -12.41 19.67
C GLU A 24 10.01 -13.94 19.64
N GLU A 25 8.91 -14.63 19.94
CA GLU A 25 8.85 -16.08 20.02
C GLU A 25 8.05 -16.66 18.84
N ASN A 26 8.77 -17.06 17.79
CA ASN A 26 8.22 -17.80 16.66
C ASN A 26 9.35 -18.44 15.82
N PRO A 27 9.05 -19.35 14.87
CA PRO A 27 10.08 -20.02 14.06
C PRO A 27 10.99 -19.08 13.27
N ILE A 28 10.48 -17.92 12.80
CA ILE A 28 11.28 -16.94 12.05
C ILE A 28 12.27 -16.24 12.97
N ALA A 29 11.83 -15.83 14.16
CA ALA A 29 12.70 -15.23 15.18
C ALA A 29 13.81 -16.18 15.62
N ALA A 30 13.51 -17.46 15.80
CA ALA A 30 14.49 -18.46 16.20
C ALA A 30 15.62 -18.68 15.18
N LEU A 31 15.40 -18.37 13.90
CA LEU A 31 16.36 -18.54 12.83
C LEU A 31 17.22 -17.29 12.57
N GLY A 32 16.75 -16.10 12.90
CA GLY A 32 17.47 -14.85 12.65
C GLY A 32 18.68 -14.67 13.56
N ASP A 33 19.78 -14.09 13.06
CA ASP A 33 20.92 -13.67 13.88
C ASP A 33 20.57 -12.44 14.74
N ARG A 34 19.63 -11.63 14.26
CA ARG A 34 19.00 -10.51 14.97
C ARG A 34 17.50 -10.56 14.77
N VAL A 35 16.75 -10.20 15.80
CA VAL A 35 15.28 -10.12 15.74
C VAL A 35 14.83 -8.67 15.95
N VAL A 36 13.90 -8.22 15.12
CA VAL A 36 13.14 -6.99 15.29
C VAL A 36 11.67 -7.38 15.41
N ALA A 37 11.18 -7.43 16.64
CA ALA A 37 9.76 -7.68 16.90
C ALA A 37 9.01 -6.35 16.98
N TYR A 38 8.03 -6.15 16.10
CA TYR A 38 7.31 -4.88 16.03
C TYR A 38 6.03 -4.83 16.89
N GLY A 39 5.52 -5.97 17.36
CA GLY A 39 4.40 -6.01 18.33
C GLY A 39 3.09 -5.38 17.87
N ALA A 40 2.87 -5.25 16.55
CA ALA A 40 1.67 -4.65 15.96
C ALA A 40 0.89 -5.66 15.12
N GLU A 41 -0.42 -5.45 15.03
CA GLU A 41 -1.30 -6.29 14.20
C GLU A 41 -1.32 -5.86 12.73
N CYS A 42 -1.08 -4.57 12.45
CA CYS A 42 -0.99 -4.06 11.09
C CYS A 42 0.36 -4.41 10.45
N ILE A 43 0.41 -5.56 9.79
CA ILE A 43 1.65 -6.14 9.24
C ILE A 43 2.26 -5.23 8.17
N TRP A 44 1.46 -4.70 7.25
CA TRP A 44 1.97 -3.93 6.12
C TRP A 44 2.67 -2.65 6.56
N GLU A 45 2.00 -1.82 7.39
CA GLU A 45 2.56 -0.59 7.93
C GLU A 45 3.81 -0.85 8.81
N ALA A 46 3.75 -1.88 9.65
CA ALA A 46 4.87 -2.23 10.52
C ALA A 46 6.11 -2.64 9.72
N HIS A 47 5.95 -3.49 8.70
CA HIS A 47 7.07 -3.91 7.84
C HIS A 47 7.63 -2.72 7.04
N LEU A 48 6.76 -1.87 6.49
CA LEU A 48 7.17 -0.70 5.74
C LEU A 48 7.94 0.29 6.63
N LEU A 49 7.43 0.56 7.84
CA LEU A 49 8.10 1.43 8.81
C LEU A 49 9.49 0.91 9.21
N VAL A 50 9.61 -0.38 9.48
CA VAL A 50 10.91 -1.02 9.80
C VAL A 50 11.86 -0.92 8.60
N ALA A 51 11.39 -1.19 7.38
CA ALA A 51 12.20 -1.07 6.17
C ALA A 51 12.68 0.37 5.95
N TYR A 52 11.80 1.36 6.14
CA TYR A 52 12.18 2.79 6.08
C TYR A 52 13.24 3.13 7.14
N ALA A 53 13.08 2.68 8.37
CA ALA A 53 14.04 2.95 9.44
C ALA A 53 15.43 2.39 9.11
N PHE A 54 15.50 1.16 8.60
CA PHE A 54 16.75 0.54 8.17
C PHE A 54 17.41 1.29 7.02
N VAL A 55 16.67 1.56 5.95
CA VAL A 55 17.20 2.24 4.76
C VAL A 55 17.62 3.67 5.11
N LEU A 56 16.81 4.39 5.88
CA LEU A 56 17.10 5.75 6.31
C LEU A 56 18.40 5.81 7.11
N GLU A 57 18.55 4.95 8.13
CA GLU A 57 19.75 4.93 8.97
C GLU A 57 20.99 4.49 8.16
N PHE A 58 20.84 3.54 7.26
CA PHE A 58 21.91 3.15 6.36
C PHE A 58 22.37 4.34 5.48
N LEU A 59 21.44 5.02 4.83
CA LEU A 59 21.74 6.16 3.96
C LEU A 59 22.36 7.33 4.74
N ARG A 60 21.89 7.61 5.95
CA ARG A 60 22.48 8.66 6.82
C ARG A 60 23.94 8.41 7.11
N ARG A 61 24.38 7.15 7.16
CA ARG A 61 25.79 6.76 7.42
C ARG A 61 26.66 6.76 6.16
N VAL A 62 26.12 6.29 5.02
CA VAL A 62 26.92 6.09 3.80
C VAL A 62 26.82 7.23 2.79
N ALA A 63 25.72 7.97 2.80
CA ALA A 63 25.42 9.07 1.90
C ALA A 63 24.56 10.13 2.58
N PRO A 64 25.08 10.81 3.62
CA PRO A 64 24.29 11.78 4.38
C PRO A 64 23.77 12.92 3.48
N HIS A 65 22.51 13.24 3.64
CA HIS A 65 21.82 14.30 2.90
C HIS A 65 20.76 14.96 3.78
N PRO A 66 20.57 16.29 3.70
CA PRO A 66 19.58 17.01 4.54
C PRO A 66 18.15 16.49 4.43
N GLU A 67 17.77 15.92 3.27
CA GLU A 67 16.47 15.33 3.03
C GLU A 67 16.19 14.12 3.93
N LEU A 68 17.22 13.34 4.26
CA LEU A 68 17.11 12.17 5.16
C LEU A 68 16.71 12.61 6.57
N GLU A 69 17.23 13.76 7.03
CA GLU A 69 16.85 14.32 8.33
C GLU A 69 15.40 14.82 8.34
N ARG A 70 14.91 15.37 7.23
CA ARG A 70 13.50 15.76 7.08
C ARG A 70 12.58 14.54 7.11
N ILE A 71 12.93 13.46 6.40
CA ILE A 71 12.18 12.19 6.44
C ILE A 71 12.17 11.64 7.87
N ALA A 72 13.32 11.61 8.56
CA ALA A 72 13.41 11.14 9.93
C ALA A 72 12.52 11.93 10.89
N ALA A 73 12.54 13.27 10.76
CA ALA A 73 11.69 14.14 11.57
C ALA A 73 10.20 13.91 11.30
N ASP A 74 9.81 13.69 10.06
CA ASP A 74 8.42 13.44 9.69
C ASP A 74 7.95 12.04 10.09
N LEU A 75 8.84 11.04 10.09
CA LEU A 75 8.53 9.72 10.65
C LEU A 75 8.12 9.79 12.12
N THR A 76 8.67 10.72 12.91
CA THR A 76 8.24 10.88 14.32
C THR A 76 6.83 11.45 14.48
N LYS A 77 6.32 12.16 13.47
CA LYS A 77 4.96 12.73 13.42
C LYS A 77 3.93 11.72 12.89
N LEU A 78 4.40 10.73 12.13
CA LEU A 78 3.54 9.79 11.41
C LEU A 78 2.49 9.10 12.31
N PRO A 79 2.80 8.58 13.51
CA PRO A 79 1.79 7.94 14.36
C PRO A 79 0.59 8.85 14.68
N GLY A 80 0.85 10.12 14.94
CA GLY A 80 -0.22 11.10 15.20
C GLY A 80 -1.06 11.39 13.96
N VAL A 81 -0.46 11.43 12.77
CA VAL A 81 -1.18 11.59 11.50
C VAL A 81 -2.03 10.36 11.23
N LEU A 82 -1.48 9.16 11.33
CA LEU A 82 -2.22 7.92 11.11
C LEU A 82 -3.42 7.79 12.05
N ALA A 83 -3.26 8.13 13.34
CA ALA A 83 -4.36 8.13 14.30
C ALA A 83 -5.52 9.05 13.89
N ARG A 84 -5.21 10.25 13.37
CA ARG A 84 -6.23 11.17 12.85
C ARG A 84 -6.89 10.66 11.58
N LEU A 85 -6.13 10.04 10.69
CA LEU A 85 -6.67 9.42 9.47
C LEU A 85 -7.62 8.27 9.81
N VAL A 86 -7.25 7.40 10.76
CA VAL A 86 -8.14 6.34 11.25
C VAL A 86 -9.46 6.92 11.76
N ALA A 87 -9.41 7.96 12.60
CA ALA A 87 -10.60 8.58 13.17
C ALA A 87 -11.44 9.39 12.17
N GLY A 88 -10.80 9.94 11.12
CA GLY A 88 -11.45 10.92 10.24
C GLY A 88 -11.89 10.40 8.87
N TRP A 89 -11.47 9.20 8.47
CA TRP A 89 -11.71 8.70 7.11
C TRP A 89 -12.80 7.63 6.98
N GLU A 90 -13.33 7.14 8.09
CA GLU A 90 -14.33 6.07 8.09
C GLU A 90 -15.55 6.39 7.20
N GLU A 91 -16.18 7.55 7.41
CA GLU A 91 -17.39 7.93 6.68
C GLU A 91 -17.11 8.11 5.17
N LYS A 92 -15.97 8.74 4.83
CA LYS A 92 -15.55 8.86 3.42
C LYS A 92 -15.26 7.50 2.80
N GLY A 93 -14.56 6.63 3.52
CA GLY A 93 -14.30 5.26 3.08
C GLY A 93 -15.58 4.49 2.82
N ARG A 94 -16.58 4.63 3.71
CA ARG A 94 -17.92 4.03 3.55
C ARG A 94 -18.60 4.49 2.26
N ALA A 95 -18.67 5.79 2.03
CA ALA A 95 -19.30 6.35 0.84
C ALA A 95 -18.59 5.93 -0.47
N LEU A 96 -17.26 5.89 -0.45
CA LEU A 96 -16.48 5.41 -1.60
C LEU A 96 -16.66 3.91 -1.83
N GLY A 97 -16.69 3.10 -0.77
CA GLY A 97 -16.95 1.66 -0.83
C GLY A 97 -18.33 1.34 -1.38
N GLU A 98 -19.37 2.07 -0.93
CA GLU A 98 -20.73 1.96 -1.46
C GLU A 98 -20.76 2.27 -2.97
N ARG A 99 -20.14 3.37 -3.38
CA ARG A 99 -20.07 3.74 -4.79
C ARG A 99 -19.39 2.65 -5.63
N ALA A 100 -18.26 2.13 -5.15
CA ALA A 100 -17.46 1.14 -5.86
C ALA A 100 -18.06 -0.26 -5.84
N SER A 101 -18.99 -0.56 -4.93
CA SER A 101 -19.59 -1.90 -4.82
C SER A 101 -20.33 -2.35 -6.10
N ARG A 102 -20.75 -1.40 -6.91
CA ARG A 102 -21.41 -1.63 -8.20
C ARG A 102 -20.46 -1.98 -9.35
N TRP A 103 -19.14 -1.76 -9.14
CA TRP A 103 -18.14 -2.00 -10.17
C TRP A 103 -17.71 -3.48 -10.16
N PRO A 104 -17.70 -4.14 -11.32
CA PRO A 104 -17.26 -5.54 -11.40
C PRO A 104 -15.74 -5.69 -11.31
N PHE A 105 -15.01 -4.63 -11.60
CA PHE A 105 -13.55 -4.56 -11.53
C PHE A 105 -13.10 -3.13 -11.19
N LEU A 106 -11.81 -2.95 -10.89
CA LEU A 106 -11.22 -1.65 -10.59
C LEU A 106 -9.74 -1.64 -10.99
N TYR A 107 -9.35 -0.67 -11.80
CA TYR A 107 -7.94 -0.39 -12.08
C TYR A 107 -7.37 0.53 -11.01
N THR A 108 -6.24 0.15 -10.40
CA THR A 108 -5.44 1.05 -9.56
C THR A 108 -4.31 1.64 -10.39
N VAL A 109 -4.06 2.95 -10.24
CA VAL A 109 -3.08 3.69 -11.04
C VAL A 109 -2.21 4.54 -10.13
N ALA A 110 -0.90 4.43 -10.28
CA ALA A 110 0.06 5.27 -9.57
C ALA A 110 1.37 5.42 -10.34
N ALA A 111 2.24 6.31 -9.87
CA ALA A 111 3.62 6.47 -10.30
C ALA A 111 4.56 6.53 -9.09
N GLY A 112 5.85 6.35 -9.33
CA GLY A 112 6.92 6.53 -8.33
C GLY A 112 6.71 5.73 -7.04
N PRO A 113 6.89 6.36 -5.87
CA PRO A 113 6.81 5.69 -4.56
C PRO A 113 5.45 5.05 -4.24
N LEU A 114 4.38 5.51 -4.90
CA LEU A 114 3.02 4.99 -4.70
C LEU A 114 2.68 3.76 -5.54
N LYS A 115 3.52 3.40 -6.52
CA LYS A 115 3.28 2.22 -7.36
C LYS A 115 3.20 0.91 -6.56
N PRO A 116 4.07 0.62 -5.58
CA PRO A 116 3.94 -0.58 -4.74
C PRO A 116 2.62 -0.62 -3.95
N LEU A 117 2.14 0.54 -3.45
CA LEU A 117 0.85 0.61 -2.77
C LEU A 117 -0.31 0.35 -3.74
N ALA A 118 -0.29 0.96 -4.94
CA ALA A 118 -1.30 0.70 -5.96
C ALA A 118 -1.31 -0.78 -6.39
N TYR A 119 -0.14 -1.42 -6.47
CA TYR A 119 -0.04 -2.86 -6.73
C TYR A 119 -0.66 -3.68 -5.59
N LYS A 120 -0.31 -3.38 -4.34
CA LYS A 120 -0.91 -4.02 -3.16
C LYS A 120 -2.42 -3.92 -3.19
N GLU A 121 -2.97 -2.75 -3.49
CA GLU A 121 -4.41 -2.56 -3.57
C GLU A 121 -5.04 -3.32 -4.75
N GLY A 122 -4.50 -3.15 -5.96
CA GLY A 122 -5.09 -3.70 -7.18
C GLY A 122 -4.96 -5.21 -7.33
N ILE A 123 -3.89 -5.81 -6.79
CA ILE A 123 -3.57 -7.23 -6.97
C ILE A 123 -3.79 -8.05 -5.69
N VAL A 124 -3.64 -7.45 -4.51
CA VAL A 124 -3.81 -8.19 -3.26
C VAL A 124 -5.15 -7.82 -2.61
N THR A 125 -5.33 -6.57 -2.17
CA THR A 125 -6.48 -6.19 -1.36
C THR A 125 -7.81 -6.37 -2.10
N LEU A 126 -7.92 -5.86 -3.34
CA LEU A 126 -9.16 -5.99 -4.12
C LEU A 126 -9.52 -7.45 -4.37
N LEU A 127 -8.54 -8.29 -4.73
CA LEU A 127 -8.79 -9.69 -5.06
C LEU A 127 -9.04 -10.54 -3.82
N GLU A 128 -8.22 -10.39 -2.78
CA GLU A 128 -8.22 -11.26 -1.60
C GLU A 128 -9.30 -10.85 -0.58
N PHE A 129 -9.40 -9.54 -0.29
CA PHE A 129 -10.24 -9.04 0.81
C PHE A 129 -11.62 -8.57 0.35
N THR A 130 -11.78 -8.13 -0.91
CA THR A 130 -13.07 -7.60 -1.39
C THR A 130 -13.69 -8.45 -2.50
N TRP A 131 -12.99 -9.46 -2.99
CA TRP A 131 -13.35 -10.30 -4.15
C TRP A 131 -13.74 -9.48 -5.39
N THR A 132 -13.18 -8.29 -5.50
CA THR A 132 -13.32 -7.43 -6.67
C THR A 132 -12.17 -7.71 -7.62
N HIS A 133 -12.46 -7.93 -8.89
CA HIS A 133 -11.40 -8.05 -9.89
C HIS A 133 -10.61 -6.74 -9.94
N GLY A 134 -9.29 -6.85 -9.86
CA GLY A 134 -8.40 -5.70 -9.83
C GLY A 134 -7.19 -5.87 -10.74
N SER A 135 -6.60 -4.75 -11.10
CA SER A 135 -5.32 -4.70 -11.81
C SER A 135 -4.60 -3.41 -11.48
N CYS A 136 -3.27 -3.45 -11.47
CA CYS A 136 -2.44 -2.28 -11.24
C CYS A 136 -1.80 -1.79 -12.53
N LEU A 137 -2.02 -0.53 -12.88
CA LEU A 137 -1.46 0.13 -14.04
C LEU A 137 -0.40 1.16 -13.62
N ASP A 138 0.77 1.08 -14.24
CA ASP A 138 1.80 2.10 -14.06
C ASP A 138 1.43 3.36 -14.85
N ALA A 139 1.33 4.49 -14.17
CA ALA A 139 1.02 5.76 -14.85
C ALA A 139 2.13 6.18 -15.85
N ALA A 140 3.36 5.72 -15.66
CA ALA A 140 4.44 5.94 -16.63
C ALA A 140 4.22 5.19 -17.94
N GLU A 141 3.60 4.01 -17.86
CA GLU A 141 3.27 3.17 -19.01
C GLU A 141 1.85 3.42 -19.56
N PHE A 142 1.14 4.42 -19.03
CA PHE A 142 -0.27 4.63 -19.35
C PHE A 142 -0.54 4.85 -20.85
N ARG A 143 0.44 5.40 -21.58
CA ARG A 143 0.36 5.63 -23.03
C ARG A 143 0.58 4.35 -23.87
N HIS A 144 1.05 3.28 -23.28
CA HIS A 144 1.43 2.03 -23.95
C HIS A 144 0.35 0.93 -23.78
N GLY A 145 -0.92 1.31 -23.94
CA GLY A 145 -2.07 0.42 -23.86
C GLY A 145 -3.14 0.85 -22.87
N PRO A 146 -2.85 1.14 -21.59
CA PRO A 146 -3.87 1.48 -20.59
C PRO A 146 -4.83 2.62 -20.98
N LEU A 147 -4.39 3.59 -21.76
CA LEU A 147 -5.26 4.69 -22.19
C LEU A 147 -6.40 4.23 -23.10
N GLU A 148 -6.24 3.10 -23.82
CA GLU A 148 -7.24 2.58 -24.76
C GLU A 148 -8.47 1.94 -24.06
N VAL A 149 -8.35 1.64 -22.77
CA VAL A 149 -9.46 1.10 -21.97
C VAL A 149 -10.20 2.17 -21.17
N ALA A 150 -9.82 3.45 -21.33
CA ALA A 150 -10.52 4.56 -20.68
C ALA A 150 -11.79 4.93 -21.45
N GLU A 151 -12.92 4.41 -21.01
CA GLU A 151 -14.23 4.61 -21.59
C GLU A 151 -15.33 4.71 -20.53
N PRO A 152 -16.53 5.19 -20.84
CA PRO A 152 -17.63 5.31 -19.88
C PRO A 152 -17.92 3.98 -19.17
N GLY A 153 -18.01 4.00 -17.84
CA GLY A 153 -18.27 2.82 -17.01
C GLY A 153 -17.04 2.00 -16.64
N VAL A 154 -15.85 2.37 -17.11
CA VAL A 154 -14.59 1.74 -16.66
C VAL A 154 -14.05 2.51 -15.45
N PRO A 155 -13.96 1.84 -14.28
CA PRO A 155 -13.56 2.49 -13.03
C PRO A 155 -12.04 2.49 -12.81
N PHE A 156 -11.55 3.64 -12.32
CA PHE A 156 -10.15 3.84 -11.96
C PHE A 156 -9.99 4.41 -10.55
N LEU A 157 -9.00 3.92 -9.83
CA LEU A 157 -8.54 4.46 -8.56
C LEU A 157 -7.12 4.99 -8.73
N PHE A 158 -6.95 6.29 -8.55
CA PHE A 158 -5.65 6.94 -8.66
C PHE A 158 -5.06 7.24 -7.29
N LEU A 159 -3.76 6.94 -7.13
CA LEU A 159 -2.94 7.40 -6.02
C LEU A 159 -2.02 8.51 -6.52
N LEU A 160 -2.15 9.70 -5.95
CA LEU A 160 -1.34 10.87 -6.30
C LEU A 160 -0.38 11.22 -5.17
N GLY A 161 0.92 11.11 -5.44
CA GLY A 161 1.98 11.58 -4.56
C GLY A 161 2.18 13.09 -4.61
N THR A 162 3.15 13.57 -3.84
CA THR A 162 3.66 14.95 -3.89
C THR A 162 5.12 15.01 -4.32
N ASP A 163 5.68 13.87 -4.69
CA ASP A 163 7.01 13.71 -5.26
C ASP A 163 7.07 14.07 -6.75
N GLU A 164 8.25 13.96 -7.33
CA GLU A 164 8.51 14.33 -8.72
C GLU A 164 7.70 13.51 -9.75
N SER A 165 7.26 12.29 -9.38
CA SER A 165 6.46 11.43 -10.28
C SER A 165 5.00 11.87 -10.41
N ARG A 166 4.52 12.79 -9.55
CA ARG A 166 3.12 13.25 -9.53
C ARG A 166 2.62 13.66 -10.91
N HIS A 167 3.42 14.41 -11.69
CA HIS A 167 2.99 14.90 -13.00
C HIS A 167 2.58 13.78 -13.96
N THR A 168 3.21 12.59 -13.82
CA THR A 168 2.91 11.42 -14.64
C THR A 168 1.54 10.82 -14.29
N ALA A 169 1.28 10.63 -12.99
CA ALA A 169 -0.02 10.13 -12.51
C ALA A 169 -1.14 11.15 -12.77
N GLN A 170 -0.86 12.45 -12.58
CA GLN A 170 -1.82 13.53 -12.86
C GLN A 170 -2.22 13.56 -14.34
N ARG A 171 -1.26 13.43 -15.24
CA ARG A 171 -1.54 13.39 -16.70
C ARG A 171 -2.45 12.22 -17.07
N ALA A 172 -2.23 11.04 -16.49
CA ALA A 172 -3.08 9.87 -16.70
C ALA A 172 -4.50 10.13 -16.14
N LEU A 173 -4.61 10.70 -14.93
CA LEU A 173 -5.88 11.07 -14.32
C LEU A 173 -6.65 12.09 -15.16
N ASP A 174 -5.98 13.13 -15.66
CA ASP A 174 -6.61 14.17 -16.49
C ASP A 174 -7.10 13.60 -17.83
N PHE A 175 -6.42 12.61 -18.37
CA PHE A 175 -6.89 11.87 -19.52
C PHE A 175 -8.15 11.06 -19.18
N VAL A 176 -8.10 10.22 -18.16
CA VAL A 176 -9.20 9.32 -17.77
C VAL A 176 -10.48 10.10 -17.46
N ARG A 177 -10.38 11.21 -16.74
CA ARG A 177 -11.53 12.07 -16.39
C ARG A 177 -12.29 12.66 -17.59
N ARG A 178 -11.69 12.65 -18.78
CA ARG A 178 -12.40 13.05 -20.01
C ARG A 178 -13.24 11.94 -20.64
N HIS A 179 -13.05 10.69 -20.15
CA HIS A 179 -13.64 9.51 -20.77
C HIS A 179 -14.55 8.71 -19.81
N THR A 180 -14.37 8.86 -18.49
CA THR A 180 -15.23 8.22 -17.50
C THR A 180 -15.37 9.07 -16.24
N ASP A 181 -16.56 9.00 -15.62
CA ASP A 181 -16.85 9.60 -14.30
C ASP A 181 -16.55 8.63 -13.14
N ASP A 182 -16.24 7.36 -13.46
CA ASP A 182 -15.98 6.32 -12.48
C ASP A 182 -14.52 6.37 -11.98
N VAL A 183 -14.17 7.50 -11.34
CA VAL A 183 -12.84 7.78 -10.85
C VAL A 183 -12.85 8.05 -9.34
N ILE A 184 -12.00 7.35 -8.61
CA ILE A 184 -11.65 7.64 -7.21
C ILE A 184 -10.20 8.14 -7.17
N VAL A 185 -9.94 9.14 -6.34
CA VAL A 185 -8.59 9.71 -6.17
C VAL A 185 -8.25 9.80 -4.70
N PHE A 186 -7.10 9.26 -4.34
CA PHE A 186 -6.44 9.48 -3.05
C PHE A 186 -5.21 10.37 -3.29
N ASP A 187 -5.28 11.61 -2.84
CA ASP A 187 -4.25 12.62 -3.07
C ASP A 187 -3.48 12.93 -1.78
N HIS A 188 -2.18 12.70 -1.77
CA HIS A 188 -1.32 12.99 -0.63
C HIS A 188 -1.32 14.48 -0.24
N ARG A 189 -1.63 15.41 -1.15
CA ARG A 189 -1.79 16.84 -0.82
C ARG A 189 -2.91 17.07 0.19
N GLU A 190 -3.98 16.28 0.11
CA GLU A 190 -5.15 16.40 0.97
C GLU A 190 -5.05 15.53 2.22
N ILE A 191 -4.35 14.39 2.11
CA ILE A 191 -4.33 13.31 3.11
C ILE A 191 -3.07 13.37 3.97
N GLY A 192 -1.93 13.74 3.38
CA GLY A 192 -0.61 13.60 4.00
C GLY A 192 -0.25 14.63 5.07
N GLU A 193 -1.12 15.60 5.35
CA GLU A 193 -0.92 16.64 6.38
C GLU A 193 0.45 17.35 6.29
N GLY A 194 1.00 17.48 5.10
CA GLY A 194 2.29 18.13 4.85
C GLY A 194 3.53 17.29 5.19
N LEU A 195 3.36 16.00 5.47
CA LEU A 195 4.47 15.07 5.63
C LEU A 195 5.27 14.92 4.33
N HIS A 196 6.51 14.51 4.50
CA HIS A 196 7.44 14.29 3.39
C HIS A 196 6.83 13.37 2.31
N PRO A 197 7.01 13.67 1.00
CA PRO A 197 6.44 12.88 -0.11
C PRO A 197 6.70 11.37 -0.04
N TRP A 198 7.86 10.97 0.45
CA TRP A 198 8.22 9.56 0.62
C TRP A 198 7.39 8.81 1.68
N LEU A 199 6.64 9.53 2.53
CA LEU A 199 5.71 8.94 3.50
C LEU A 199 4.29 8.77 2.94
N ALA A 200 4.06 9.17 1.69
CA ALA A 200 2.77 9.01 1.02
C ALA A 200 2.23 7.56 1.03
N PRO A 201 3.05 6.51 0.83
CA PRO A 201 2.54 5.14 0.93
C PRO A 201 1.91 4.80 2.29
N MET A 202 2.45 5.35 3.39
CA MET A 202 1.94 5.09 4.75
C MET A 202 0.67 5.91 5.03
N THR A 203 0.64 7.18 4.62
CA THR A 203 -0.52 8.04 4.87
C THR A 203 -1.73 7.67 4.02
N LEU A 204 -1.53 7.29 2.75
CA LEU A 204 -2.62 6.88 1.87
C LEU A 204 -3.16 5.48 2.20
N PHE A 205 -2.39 4.66 2.87
CA PHE A 205 -2.80 3.32 3.27
C PHE A 205 -4.08 3.32 4.12
N VAL A 206 -4.15 4.16 5.16
CA VAL A 206 -5.30 4.19 6.07
C VAL A 206 -6.63 4.52 5.37
N PRO A 207 -6.72 5.58 4.56
CA PRO A 207 -7.92 5.84 3.75
C PRO A 207 -8.29 4.72 2.78
N LEU A 208 -7.29 4.06 2.19
CA LEU A 208 -7.50 2.92 1.29
C LEU A 208 -8.07 1.71 2.02
N GLU A 209 -7.58 1.41 3.24
CA GLU A 209 -8.12 0.32 4.06
C GLU A 209 -9.58 0.58 4.46
N TRP A 210 -9.96 1.81 4.83
CA TRP A 210 -11.35 2.18 5.06
C TRP A 210 -12.22 1.97 3.81
N PHE A 211 -11.70 2.38 2.64
CA PHE A 211 -12.38 2.16 1.36
C PHE A 211 -12.58 0.67 1.07
N CYS A 212 -11.54 -0.15 1.16
CA CYS A 212 -11.59 -1.58 0.88
C CYS A 212 -12.47 -2.34 1.89
N TYR A 213 -12.41 -1.96 3.17
CA TYR A 213 -13.27 -2.53 4.21
C TYR A 213 -14.75 -2.34 3.86
N TYR A 214 -15.17 -1.11 3.57
CA TYR A 214 -16.55 -0.85 3.22
C TYR A 214 -16.95 -1.36 1.84
N LEU A 215 -16.04 -1.40 0.87
CA LEU A 215 -16.27 -2.06 -0.40
C LEU A 215 -16.63 -3.53 -0.21
N SER A 216 -15.92 -4.23 0.68
CA SER A 216 -16.20 -5.61 1.04
C SER A 216 -17.59 -5.77 1.66
N LEU A 217 -17.92 -4.94 2.67
CA LEU A 217 -19.22 -4.99 3.34
C LEU A 217 -20.40 -4.69 2.40
N HIS A 218 -20.25 -3.72 1.49
CA HIS A 218 -21.29 -3.41 0.50
C HIS A 218 -21.44 -4.46 -0.61
N LYS A 219 -20.53 -5.44 -0.65
CA LYS A 219 -20.61 -6.63 -1.50
C LYS A 219 -21.08 -7.87 -0.70
N ASP A 220 -21.65 -7.68 0.49
CA ASP A 220 -22.08 -8.76 1.39
C ASP A 220 -20.96 -9.75 1.72
N HIS A 221 -19.72 -9.25 1.83
CA HIS A 221 -18.54 -10.05 2.09
C HIS A 221 -17.80 -9.57 3.34
N ASN A 222 -17.48 -10.48 4.25
CA ASN A 222 -16.58 -10.20 5.36
C ASN A 222 -15.12 -10.28 4.87
N PRO A 223 -14.33 -9.18 4.96
CA PRO A 223 -12.95 -9.17 4.47
C PRO A 223 -12.01 -10.19 5.14
N ASP A 224 -12.37 -10.73 6.30
CA ASP A 224 -11.59 -11.80 6.96
C ASP A 224 -11.85 -13.19 6.38
N HIS A 225 -12.92 -13.36 5.62
CA HIS A 225 -13.22 -14.64 4.98
C HIS A 225 -12.42 -14.86 3.70
N ARG A 226 -11.94 -16.06 3.52
CA ARG A 226 -11.21 -16.51 2.32
C ARG A 226 -11.95 -17.67 1.67
N ARG A 227 -11.92 -17.73 0.33
CA ARG A 227 -12.54 -18.84 -0.42
C ARG A 227 -11.65 -20.08 -0.42
N TYR A 228 -10.35 -19.90 -0.56
CA TYR A 228 -9.42 -20.99 -0.83
C TYR A 228 -8.19 -20.94 0.07
N TYR A 229 -7.85 -19.79 0.60
CA TYR A 229 -6.65 -19.56 1.38
C TYR A 229 -6.71 -20.26 2.76
N GLY A 230 -5.53 -20.52 3.36
CA GLY A 230 -5.45 -21.12 4.70
C GLY A 230 -5.80 -22.62 4.74
N GLY A 231 -5.61 -23.33 3.63
CA GLY A 231 -5.87 -24.77 3.56
C GLY A 231 -7.33 -25.13 3.27
N LEU A 232 -8.15 -24.16 2.86
CA LEU A 232 -9.55 -24.40 2.46
C LEU A 232 -9.66 -25.10 1.10
N ALA A 233 -8.63 -24.98 0.26
CA ALA A 233 -8.50 -25.71 -0.99
C ALA A 233 -7.04 -26.10 -1.23
N GLU A 234 -6.84 -27.18 -1.99
CA GLU A 234 -5.52 -27.63 -2.43
C GLU A 234 -5.02 -26.71 -3.57
N TYR A 235 -3.74 -26.31 -3.50
CA TYR A 235 -3.08 -25.47 -4.51
C TYR A 235 -1.72 -26.04 -4.86
#